data_c15d0b7260260ba924754a898d8edb56
#
_entry.id   c15d0b7260260ba924754a898d8edb56
#
_cell.length_a   1.000
_cell.length_b   1.000
_cell.length_c   1.000
_cell.angle_alpha   90.00
_cell.angle_beta   90.00
_cell.angle_gamma   90.00
#
_symmetry.space_group_name_H-M   'P 1'
#
loop_
_entity.id
_entity.type
_entity.pdbx_description
1 polymer ?
#
loop_
_entity_poly.entity_id
_entity_poly.type
_entity_poly.pdbx_seq_one_letter_code
_entity_poly.pdbx_strand_id
1 'polypeptide(L)'
;MTKEFNWWNRNPEEGKYKVKAKIHGSVLSFTRHQGHHTRWEEHHPTDDDFDRLLSDAEKRVPRRLISPKQMKEIEQIVASEREKASRF
;
A
#
# COMPACT_ATOMS: atom_id res chain seq x y z
N MET A 1 13.98 7.44 -3.14
CA MET A 1 13.39 7.48 -1.79
C MET A 1 12.48 6.27 -1.60
N THR A 2 12.59 5.60 -0.47
CA THR A 2 11.79 4.42 -0.18
C THR A 2 10.80 4.71 0.94
N LYS A 3 9.53 4.43 0.72
CA LYS A 3 8.47 4.56 1.71
C LYS A 3 7.75 3.23 1.86
N GLU A 4 7.44 2.85 3.08
CA GLU A 4 6.71 1.63 3.39
C GLU A 4 5.47 1.96 4.21
N PHE A 5 4.39 1.28 3.86
CA PHE A 5 3.10 1.36 4.55
C PHE A 5 2.64 -0.05 4.82
N ASN A 6 2.00 -0.29 5.94
CA ASN A 6 1.45 -1.61 6.20
C ASN A 6 0.19 -1.53 7.04
N TRP A 7 -0.67 -2.54 6.87
CA TRP A 7 -1.94 -2.64 7.60
C TRP A 7 -2.37 -4.09 7.65
N TRP A 8 -3.35 -4.37 8.51
CA TRP A 8 -3.92 -5.70 8.64
C TRP A 8 -5.24 -5.77 7.90
N ASN A 9 -5.43 -6.86 7.16
CA ASN A 9 -6.69 -7.22 6.52
C ASN A 9 -7.17 -8.56 7.05
N ARG A 10 -8.44 -8.85 6.84
CA ARG A 10 -9.02 -10.13 7.22
C ARG A 10 -9.71 -10.77 6.01
N ASN A 11 -9.39 -12.04 5.77
CA ASN A 11 -10.01 -12.86 4.76
C ASN A 11 -10.86 -13.91 5.48
N PRO A 12 -12.16 -14.08 5.15
CA PRO A 12 -13.01 -15.10 5.78
C PRO A 12 -12.45 -16.53 5.69
N GLU A 13 -11.73 -16.84 4.62
CA GLU A 13 -11.18 -18.17 4.41
C GLU A 13 -9.80 -18.38 5.06
N GLU A 14 -8.98 -17.36 5.05
CA GLU A 14 -7.59 -17.46 5.49
C GLU A 14 -7.29 -16.76 6.81
N GLY A 15 -8.25 -15.98 7.32
CA GLY A 15 -8.08 -15.23 8.54
C GLY A 15 -7.34 -13.91 8.33
N LYS A 16 -6.55 -13.51 9.32
CA LYS A 16 -5.90 -12.22 9.36
C LYS A 16 -4.54 -12.26 8.63
N TYR A 17 -4.29 -11.26 7.79
CA TYR A 17 -3.01 -11.15 7.10
C TYR A 17 -2.55 -9.69 7.05
N LYS A 18 -1.25 -9.50 6.97
CA LYS A 18 -0.63 -8.17 6.91
C LYS A 18 -0.29 -7.83 5.46
N VAL A 19 -0.68 -6.64 5.03
CA VAL A 19 -0.35 -6.10 3.71
C VAL A 19 0.74 -5.05 3.88
N LYS A 20 1.76 -5.12 3.05
CA LYS A 20 2.82 -4.10 2.98
C LYS A 20 2.81 -3.47 1.59
N ALA A 21 2.70 -2.15 1.55
CA ALA A 21 2.88 -1.37 0.33
C ALA A 21 4.24 -0.68 0.40
N LYS A 22 5.03 -0.84 -0.64
CA LYS A 22 6.37 -0.25 -0.71
C LYS A 22 6.49 0.60 -1.97
N ILE A 23 6.90 1.85 -1.79
CA ILE A 23 7.18 2.75 -2.90
C ILE A 23 8.70 2.97 -2.95
N HIS A 24 9.31 2.56 -4.05
CA HIS A 24 10.73 2.77 -4.29
C HIS A 24 10.88 3.54 -5.60
N GLY A 25 11.36 4.78 -5.52
CA GLY A 25 11.31 5.69 -6.65
C GLY A 25 9.87 5.95 -7.07
N SER A 26 9.51 5.55 -8.28
CA SER A 26 8.12 5.66 -8.78
C SER A 26 7.43 4.29 -8.89
N VAL A 27 8.03 3.24 -8.33
CA VAL A 27 7.48 1.89 -8.37
C VAL A 27 6.77 1.56 -7.08
N LEU A 28 5.49 1.20 -7.18
CA LEU A 28 4.67 0.76 -6.06
C LEU A 28 4.48 -0.76 -6.14
N SER A 29 4.78 -1.45 -5.05
CA SER A 29 4.58 -2.90 -4.95
C SER A 29 3.83 -3.23 -3.68
N PHE A 30 3.05 -4.32 -3.74
CA PHE A 30 2.30 -4.84 -2.60
C PHE A 30 2.71 -6.27 -2.32
N THR A 31 2.89 -6.57 -1.04
CA THR A 31 3.17 -7.92 -0.56
C THR A 31 2.27 -8.22 0.62
N ARG A 32 2.03 -9.49 0.89
CA ARG A 32 1.24 -9.92 2.06
C ARG A 32 1.98 -10.98 2.84
N HIS A 33 1.69 -11.03 4.13
CA HIS A 33 2.28 -11.99 5.06
C HIS A 33 1.20 -12.52 5.99
N GLN A 34 1.03 -13.83 6.01
CA GLN A 34 0.08 -14.49 6.91
C GLN A 34 0.78 -15.04 8.13
N GLY A 35 0.29 -14.62 9.28
CA GLY A 35 0.57 -15.14 10.62
C GLY A 35 1.86 -15.93 10.82
N HIS A 36 1.75 -17.25 10.69
CA HIS A 36 2.83 -18.19 10.96
C HIS A 36 3.83 -18.35 9.81
N HIS A 37 3.53 -17.82 8.64
CA HIS A 37 4.44 -17.89 7.51
C HIS A 37 5.47 -16.78 7.60
N THR A 38 6.73 -17.13 7.43
CA THR A 38 7.82 -16.16 7.43
C THR A 38 8.07 -15.55 6.06
N ARG A 39 7.33 -16.00 5.06
CA ARG A 39 7.53 -15.61 3.67
C ARG A 39 6.52 -14.58 3.22
N TRP A 40 6.99 -13.47 2.63
CA TRP A 40 6.14 -12.49 1.99
C TRP A 40 5.78 -12.94 0.58
N GLU A 41 4.49 -12.86 0.25
CA GLU A 41 3.98 -13.21 -1.06
C GLU A 41 3.49 -11.96 -1.78
N GLU A 42 3.49 -12.02 -3.12
CA GLU A 42 2.93 -10.94 -3.92
C GLU A 42 1.44 -10.80 -3.63
N HIS A 43 0.98 -9.56 -3.46
CA HIS A 43 -0.41 -9.25 -3.17
C HIS A 43 -1.01 -8.41 -4.30
N HIS A 44 -2.17 -8.82 -4.78
CA HIS A 44 -2.93 -8.04 -5.75
C HIS A 44 -3.79 -7.04 -4.98
N PRO A 45 -3.50 -5.72 -5.08
CA PRO A 45 -4.22 -4.73 -4.30
C PRO A 45 -5.67 -4.58 -4.73
N THR A 46 -6.53 -4.32 -3.74
CA THR A 46 -7.94 -4.00 -3.95
C THR A 46 -8.12 -2.48 -3.85
N ASP A 47 -9.30 -1.98 -4.20
CA ASP A 47 -9.62 -0.56 -4.02
C ASP A 47 -9.48 -0.14 -2.55
N ASP A 48 -9.86 -1.01 -1.63
CA ASP A 48 -9.70 -0.76 -0.19
C ASP A 48 -8.23 -0.60 0.19
N ASP A 49 -7.36 -1.41 -0.39
CA ASP A 49 -5.91 -1.31 -0.16
C ASP A 49 -5.36 0.04 -0.61
N PHE A 50 -5.77 0.52 -1.79
CA PHE A 50 -5.36 1.83 -2.27
C PHE A 50 -5.88 2.97 -1.37
N ASP A 51 -7.12 2.87 -0.92
CA ASP A 51 -7.71 3.86 -0.02
C ASP A 51 -6.97 3.90 1.32
N ARG A 52 -6.60 2.75 1.86
CA ARG A 52 -5.82 2.66 3.09
C ARG A 52 -4.44 3.25 2.94
N LEU A 53 -3.77 2.98 1.83
CA LEU A 53 -2.46 3.55 1.53
C LEU A 53 -2.52 5.08 1.51
N LEU A 54 -3.50 5.64 0.80
CA LEU A 54 -3.68 7.08 0.72
C LEU A 54 -4.01 7.70 2.07
N SER A 55 -4.87 7.04 2.85
CA SER A 55 -5.23 7.50 4.19
C SER A 55 -4.01 7.53 5.12
N ASP A 56 -3.21 6.48 5.10
CA ASP A 56 -1.99 6.40 5.92
C ASP A 56 -0.96 7.46 5.52
N ALA A 57 -0.81 7.68 4.20
CA ALA A 57 0.08 8.71 3.69
C ALA A 57 -0.37 10.11 4.12
N GLU A 58 -1.67 10.39 4.04
CA GLU A 58 -2.23 11.68 4.47
C GLU A 58 -1.97 11.96 5.95
N LYS A 59 -2.06 10.94 6.80
CA LYS A 59 -1.81 11.08 8.24
C LYS A 59 -0.36 11.42 8.55
N ARG A 60 0.56 11.09 7.66
CA ARG A 60 1.98 11.38 7.82
C ARG A 60 2.35 12.81 7.44
N VAL A 61 1.52 13.49 6.66
CA VAL A 61 1.78 14.87 6.23
C VAL A 61 1.84 15.84 7.42
N PRO A 62 0.83 15.87 8.34
CA PRO A 62 0.89 16.74 9.51
C PRO A 62 2.06 16.45 10.44
N ARG A 63 2.53 15.20 10.44
CA ARG A 63 3.67 14.78 11.27
C ARG A 63 5.01 15.05 10.61
N ARG A 64 5.02 15.68 9.44
CA ARG A 64 6.20 16.01 8.64
C ARG A 64 7.01 14.79 8.21
N LEU A 65 6.41 13.61 8.21
CA LEU A 65 7.02 12.38 7.70
C LEU A 65 6.96 12.30 6.18
N ILE A 66 5.97 12.97 5.58
CA ILE A 66 5.77 13.11 4.15
C ILE A 66 5.48 14.57 3.85
N SER A 67 6.19 15.15 2.89
CA SER A 67 5.92 16.53 2.46
C SER A 67 4.68 16.59 1.56
N PRO A 68 4.03 17.77 1.42
CA PRO A 68 2.92 17.92 0.47
C PRO A 68 3.28 17.53 -0.95
N LYS A 69 4.51 17.79 -1.37
CA LYS A 69 5.00 17.40 -2.71
C LYS A 69 5.07 15.87 -2.84
N GLN A 70 5.58 15.22 -1.82
CA GLN A 70 5.64 13.76 -1.79
C GLN A 70 4.25 13.13 -1.77
N MET A 71 3.31 13.76 -1.08
CA MET A 71 1.92 13.29 -1.07
C MET A 71 1.31 13.32 -2.46
N LYS A 72 1.54 14.37 -3.23
CA LYS A 72 1.08 14.45 -4.62
C LYS A 72 1.69 13.36 -5.49
N GLU A 73 2.97 13.08 -5.30
CA GLU A 73 3.65 12.00 -6.03
C GLU A 73 3.05 10.63 -5.69
N ILE A 74 2.76 10.40 -4.42
CA ILE A 74 2.11 9.17 -3.95
C ILE A 74 0.72 9.04 -4.58
N GLU A 75 -0.07 10.11 -4.59
CA GLU A 75 -1.40 10.11 -5.20
C GLU A 75 -1.33 9.75 -6.69
N GLN A 76 -0.37 10.27 -7.41
CA GLN A 76 -0.18 9.98 -8.83
C GLN A 76 0.22 8.52 -9.07
N ILE A 77 1.12 8.01 -8.24
CA ILE A 77 1.58 6.62 -8.31
C ILE A 77 0.40 5.67 -8.03
N VAL A 78 -0.37 5.95 -6.98
CA VAL A 78 -1.53 5.16 -6.60
C VAL A 78 -2.59 5.17 -7.70
N ALA A 79 -2.88 6.34 -8.26
CA ALA A 79 -3.86 6.47 -9.34
C ALA A 79 -3.45 5.65 -10.57
N SER A 80 -2.17 5.68 -10.92
CA SER A 80 -1.63 4.91 -12.04
C SER A 80 -1.76 3.41 -11.81
N GLU A 81 -1.40 2.93 -10.62
CA GLU A 81 -1.50 1.50 -10.30
C GLU A 81 -2.95 1.03 -10.21
N ARG A 82 -3.83 1.88 -9.66
CA ARG A 82 -5.26 1.59 -9.56
C ARG A 82 -5.89 1.45 -10.95
N GLU A 83 -5.48 2.30 -11.89
CA GLU A 83 -5.93 2.22 -13.28
C GLU A 83 -5.48 0.92 -13.93
N LYS A 84 -4.23 0.53 -13.73
CA LYS A 84 -3.70 -0.74 -14.25
C LYS A 84 -4.46 -1.94 -13.67
N ALA A 85 -4.75 -1.91 -12.38
CA ALA A 85 -5.49 -2.97 -11.70
C ALA A 85 -6.92 -3.10 -12.24
N SER A 86 -7.56 -2.00 -12.60
CA SER A 86 -8.94 -2.01 -13.11
C SER A 86 -9.07 -2.53 -14.54
N ARG A 87 -7.96 -2.70 -15.26
CA ARG A 87 -7.95 -3.22 -16.64
C ARG A 87 -7.98 -4.75 -16.71
N PHE A 88 -7.89 -5.43 -15.60
CA PHE A 88 -7.89 -6.89 -15.53
C PHE A 88 -9.16 -7.46 -14.97
#